data_70aad6de24a5c9821d073afed48c363d
#
_entry.id   70aad6de24a5c9821d073afed48c363d
#
_cell.length_a   1.000
_cell.length_b   1.000
_cell.length_c   1.000
_cell.angle_alpha   90.00
_cell.angle_beta   90.00
_cell.angle_gamma   90.00
#
_symmetry.space_group_name_H-M   'P 1'
#
loop_
_entity.id
_entity.type
_entity.pdbx_description
1 polymer ?
#
loop_
_entity_poly.entity_id
_entity_poly.type
_entity_poly.pdbx_seq_one_letter_code
_entity_poly.pdbx_strand_id
1 'polypeptide(L)'
;MATYQQLIMEKSGLNIGSDASTDIVDATRAGIHMAEGYKDIVNKLAASSPEMLKNFAMRIYSGWENNKFKLENHYIFNVFRKGDTAPANVFRECREVQPSKKHSISDPGSIYAATEMDPVYFIEDRYLTVIPDHSVNSGEFEYLGIVAPDTLTASDTYPSGPITDGDIIIPQDFCIYIVLYAAIKLIEIKLSKMNDGLSTMIDEDDAPVAPTLAGVGSPKGGWETVRYYIHDEEDPELAGAKLQELTAEQQQWTLEYQWYQEKLQRLRSEYMEPFASAAASEGA
;
A
#
# COMPACT_ATOMS: atom_id res chain seq x y z
N MET A 1 4.41 10.31 -21.62
CA MET A 1 4.57 9.13 -20.74
C MET A 1 3.40 9.13 -19.79
N ALA A 2 2.82 7.97 -19.48
CA ALA A 2 1.70 7.88 -18.55
C ALA A 2 2.20 8.07 -17.10
N THR A 3 1.39 8.63 -16.22
CA THR A 3 1.67 8.67 -14.76
C THR A 3 1.18 7.38 -14.11
N TYR A 4 1.66 7.06 -12.90
CA TYR A 4 1.13 5.93 -12.12
C TYR A 4 -0.38 6.06 -11.91
N GLN A 5 -0.85 7.27 -11.61
CA GLN A 5 -2.27 7.58 -11.50
C GLN A 5 -3.06 7.19 -12.78
N GLN A 6 -2.56 7.58 -13.96
CA GLN A 6 -3.20 7.23 -15.23
C GLN A 6 -3.26 5.72 -15.46
N LEU A 7 -2.18 4.98 -15.14
CA LEU A 7 -2.16 3.53 -15.27
C LEU A 7 -3.10 2.83 -14.27
N ILE A 8 -3.18 3.34 -13.04
CA ILE A 8 -4.14 2.82 -12.05
C ILE A 8 -5.57 3.04 -12.55
N MET A 9 -5.87 4.23 -13.10
CA MET A 9 -7.18 4.54 -13.71
C MET A 9 -7.49 3.61 -14.89
N GLU A 10 -6.53 3.38 -15.79
CA GLU A 10 -6.68 2.46 -16.93
C GLU A 10 -6.94 1.02 -16.46
N LYS A 11 -6.14 0.54 -15.51
CA LYS A 11 -6.27 -0.83 -14.97
C LYS A 11 -7.54 -1.01 -14.15
N SER A 12 -7.94 -0.05 -13.33
CA SER A 12 -9.16 -0.13 -12.51
C SER A 12 -10.43 0.22 -13.30
N GLY A 13 -10.35 1.11 -14.28
CA GLY A 13 -11.50 1.73 -14.95
C GLY A 13 -12.20 2.78 -14.09
N LEU A 14 -11.54 3.28 -13.03
CA LEU A 14 -12.08 4.23 -12.07
C LEU A 14 -11.30 5.54 -12.12
N ASN A 15 -11.99 6.65 -11.94
CA ASN A 15 -11.35 7.95 -11.88
C ASN A 15 -10.70 8.19 -10.52
N ILE A 16 -9.52 8.77 -10.54
CA ILE A 16 -8.77 9.28 -9.39
C ILE A 16 -8.60 10.77 -9.61
N GLY A 17 -9.16 11.60 -8.76
CA GLY A 17 -9.09 13.05 -8.94
C GLY A 17 -9.32 13.81 -7.64
N SER A 18 -9.59 15.11 -7.80
CA SER A 18 -9.83 16.03 -6.69
C SER A 18 -11.32 16.31 -6.43
N ASP A 19 -12.20 15.81 -7.28
CA ASP A 19 -13.64 16.04 -7.14
C ASP A 19 -14.30 14.92 -6.33
N ALA A 20 -14.60 15.20 -5.07
CA ALA A 20 -15.23 14.26 -4.14
C ALA A 20 -16.63 13.79 -4.57
N SER A 21 -17.26 14.47 -5.54
CA SER A 21 -18.60 14.09 -6.04
C SER A 21 -18.57 13.03 -7.14
N THR A 22 -17.49 12.98 -7.91
CA THR A 22 -17.33 12.06 -9.05
C THR A 22 -16.22 11.05 -8.85
N ASP A 23 -15.25 11.37 -8.00
CA ASP A 23 -14.04 10.59 -7.82
C ASP A 23 -14.19 9.61 -6.66
N ILE A 24 -13.78 8.38 -6.88
CA ILE A 24 -13.88 7.32 -5.87
C ILE A 24 -12.80 7.49 -4.81
N VAL A 25 -11.62 7.95 -5.23
CA VAL A 25 -10.42 8.10 -4.38
C VAL A 25 -9.61 9.28 -4.87
N ASP A 26 -9.04 10.04 -3.94
CA ASP A 26 -8.07 11.08 -4.24
C ASP A 26 -6.67 10.51 -4.56
N ALA A 27 -5.81 11.36 -5.14
CA ALA A 27 -4.44 10.96 -5.50
C ALA A 27 -3.60 10.56 -4.27
N THR A 28 -3.85 11.15 -3.11
CA THR A 28 -3.15 10.84 -1.85
C THR A 28 -3.45 9.41 -1.41
N ARG A 29 -4.72 9.03 -1.46
CA ARG A 29 -5.17 7.68 -1.10
C ARG A 29 -4.66 6.64 -2.09
N ALA A 30 -4.58 6.98 -3.38
CA ALA A 30 -3.92 6.13 -4.38
C ALA A 30 -2.44 5.92 -4.05
N GLY A 31 -1.74 6.97 -3.61
CA GLY A 31 -0.35 6.90 -3.15
C GLY A 31 -0.16 6.00 -1.92
N ILE A 32 -1.10 6.03 -0.97
CA ILE A 32 -1.11 5.11 0.19
C ILE A 32 -1.25 3.65 -0.28
N HIS A 33 -2.18 3.37 -1.20
CA HIS A 33 -2.34 2.00 -1.72
C HIS A 33 -1.15 1.53 -2.55
N MET A 34 -0.45 2.43 -3.24
CA MET A 34 0.83 2.12 -3.88
C MET A 34 1.89 1.73 -2.84
N ALA A 35 1.99 2.45 -1.73
CA ALA A 35 2.92 2.14 -0.64
C ALA A 35 2.59 0.81 0.04
N GLU A 36 1.30 0.51 0.26
CA GLU A 36 0.84 -0.79 0.74
C GLU A 36 1.23 -1.92 -0.24
N GLY A 37 1.08 -1.67 -1.55
CA GLY A 37 1.49 -2.60 -2.61
C GLY A 37 2.99 -2.88 -2.58
N TYR A 38 3.81 -1.86 -2.37
CA TYR A 38 5.25 -2.02 -2.17
C TYR A 38 5.57 -2.91 -0.97
N LYS A 39 4.94 -2.65 0.19
CA LYS A 39 5.11 -3.46 1.41
C LYS A 39 4.71 -4.93 1.18
N ASP A 40 3.61 -5.16 0.47
CA ASP A 40 3.13 -6.51 0.14
C ASP A 40 4.09 -7.26 -0.79
N ILE A 41 4.64 -6.58 -1.82
CA ILE A 41 5.65 -7.15 -2.71
C ILE A 41 6.91 -7.55 -1.93
N VAL A 42 7.43 -6.64 -1.09
CA VAL A 42 8.61 -6.91 -0.26
C VAL A 42 8.38 -8.13 0.65
N ASN A 43 7.21 -8.20 1.30
CA ASN A 43 6.86 -9.33 2.17
C ASN A 43 6.75 -10.66 1.40
N LYS A 44 6.15 -10.64 0.21
CA LYS A 44 6.05 -11.83 -0.65
C LYS A 44 7.40 -12.30 -1.16
N LEU A 45 8.26 -11.35 -1.59
CA LEU A 45 9.63 -11.66 -2.00
C LEU A 45 10.46 -12.17 -0.83
N ALA A 46 10.29 -11.65 0.37
CA ALA A 46 10.96 -12.14 1.56
C ALA A 46 10.62 -13.61 1.85
N ALA A 47 9.39 -14.02 1.56
CA ALA A 47 8.94 -15.39 1.76
C ALA A 47 9.32 -16.35 0.62
N SER A 48 9.32 -15.87 -0.64
CA SER A 48 9.49 -16.72 -1.83
C SER A 48 10.88 -16.63 -2.45
N SER A 49 11.53 -15.48 -2.43
CA SER A 49 12.80 -15.24 -3.13
C SER A 49 13.63 -14.15 -2.44
N PRO A 50 14.23 -14.43 -1.27
CA PRO A 50 14.98 -13.44 -0.49
C PRO A 50 16.14 -12.79 -1.28
N GLU A 51 16.70 -13.50 -2.25
CA GLU A 51 17.75 -12.98 -3.14
C GLU A 51 17.31 -11.76 -3.95
N MET A 52 16.05 -11.74 -4.39
CA MET A 52 15.49 -10.62 -5.17
C MET A 52 15.31 -9.35 -4.34
N LEU A 53 15.19 -9.47 -3.01
CA LEU A 53 15.11 -8.31 -2.12
C LEU A 53 16.33 -7.40 -2.20
N LYS A 54 17.49 -7.93 -2.56
CA LYS A 54 18.71 -7.14 -2.72
C LYS A 54 18.57 -6.05 -3.79
N ASN A 55 17.67 -6.25 -4.77
CA ASN A 55 17.40 -5.27 -5.82
C ASN A 55 16.62 -4.04 -5.31
N PHE A 56 15.97 -4.16 -4.16
CA PHE A 56 15.24 -3.08 -3.48
C PHE A 56 16.09 -2.40 -2.40
N ALA A 57 17.26 -2.97 -2.10
CA ALA A 57 18.10 -2.48 -1.03
C ALA A 57 18.92 -1.27 -1.45
N MET A 58 19.00 -0.30 -0.58
CA MET A 58 19.87 0.87 -0.75
C MET A 58 20.68 1.15 0.50
N ARG A 59 21.73 1.94 0.35
CA ARG A 59 22.56 2.39 1.47
C ARG A 59 21.95 3.62 2.10
N ILE A 60 21.72 3.54 3.40
CA ILE A 60 21.14 4.61 4.20
C ILE A 60 22.17 5.07 5.21
N TYR A 61 22.50 6.34 5.12
CA TYR A 61 23.54 7.01 5.93
C TYR A 61 23.00 8.22 6.70
N SER A 62 21.77 8.63 6.45
CA SER A 62 21.10 9.72 7.16
C SER A 62 20.25 9.19 8.32
N GLY A 63 19.94 10.05 9.29
CA GLY A 63 19.01 9.72 10.39
C GLY A 63 19.67 9.00 11.59
N TRP A 64 20.99 8.91 11.62
CA TRP A 64 21.70 8.41 12.79
C TRP A 64 21.81 9.47 13.88
N GLU A 65 21.48 9.09 15.10
CA GLU A 65 21.68 9.87 16.31
C GLU A 65 22.78 9.20 17.14
N ASN A 66 23.99 9.75 17.13
CA ASN A 66 25.19 9.10 17.65
C ASN A 66 25.39 7.74 16.95
N ASN A 67 25.38 6.66 17.72
CA ASN A 67 25.52 5.28 17.23
C ASN A 67 24.16 4.54 17.09
N LYS A 68 23.04 5.27 17.10
CA LYS A 68 21.68 4.70 17.06
C LYS A 68 20.90 5.18 15.86
N PHE A 69 20.14 4.28 15.29
CA PHE A 69 19.22 4.56 14.20
C PHE A 69 17.83 4.00 14.56
N LYS A 70 16.78 4.82 14.44
CA LYS A 70 15.41 4.40 14.71
C LYS A 70 14.86 3.63 13.52
N LEU A 71 14.47 2.38 13.75
CA LEU A 71 13.91 1.49 12.74
C LEU A 71 12.39 1.64 12.69
N GLU A 72 11.89 2.27 11.64
CA GLU A 72 10.45 2.32 11.34
C GLU A 72 10.24 1.67 9.97
N ASN A 73 9.66 0.46 9.95
CA ASN A 73 9.38 -0.28 8.71
C ASN A 73 10.60 -0.55 7.81
N HIS A 74 11.75 -0.86 8.41
CA HIS A 74 12.99 -1.13 7.70
C HIS A 74 13.36 -2.62 7.73
N TYR A 75 13.81 -3.15 6.60
CA TYR A 75 14.48 -4.45 6.51
C TYR A 75 15.97 -4.20 6.37
N ILE A 76 16.78 -4.77 7.28
CA ILE A 76 18.23 -4.58 7.31
C ILE A 76 18.90 -5.83 6.76
N PHE A 77 19.84 -5.65 5.83
CA PHE A 77 20.69 -6.72 5.33
C PHE A 77 22.07 -6.66 5.97
N ASN A 78 22.73 -5.52 5.91
CA ASN A 78 24.07 -5.32 6.39
C ASN A 78 24.18 -3.96 7.07
N VAL A 79 24.99 -3.88 8.11
CA VAL A 79 25.31 -2.63 8.81
C VAL A 79 26.79 -2.40 8.71
N PHE A 80 27.21 -1.16 8.48
CA PHE A 80 28.59 -0.80 8.31
C PHE A 80 28.97 0.36 9.24
N ARG A 81 30.18 0.30 9.77
CA ARG A 81 30.81 1.36 10.56
C ARG A 81 32.08 1.80 9.88
N LYS A 82 32.29 3.10 9.78
CA LYS A 82 33.54 3.70 9.31
C LYS A 82 34.60 3.63 10.40
N GLY A 83 35.85 3.39 10.03
CA GLY A 83 36.97 3.37 10.97
C GLY A 83 37.37 4.77 11.45
N ASP A 84 37.73 4.91 12.73
CA ASP A 84 38.22 6.17 13.33
C ASP A 84 39.68 6.45 12.96
N THR A 85 40.45 5.38 12.75
CA THR A 85 41.89 5.45 12.46
C THR A 85 42.21 5.16 10.99
N ALA A 86 43.33 5.63 10.50
CA ALA A 86 43.75 5.44 9.12
C ALA A 86 43.91 3.95 8.74
N PRO A 87 43.40 3.55 7.56
CA PRO A 87 42.75 4.39 6.56
C PRO A 87 41.29 4.76 6.95
N ALA A 88 41.11 6.02 7.31
CA ALA A 88 39.88 6.56 7.93
C ALA A 88 38.62 6.52 7.07
N ASN A 89 38.67 6.02 5.84
CA ASN A 89 37.51 5.99 4.93
C ASN A 89 37.08 4.57 4.57
N VAL A 90 37.45 3.58 5.38
CA VAL A 90 37.08 2.19 5.15
C VAL A 90 35.90 1.84 6.03
N PHE A 91 34.78 1.56 5.39
CA PHE A 91 33.62 0.98 6.05
C PHE A 91 33.86 -0.51 6.30
N ARG A 92 33.56 -0.94 7.50
CA ARG A 92 33.61 -2.35 7.92
C ARG A 92 32.22 -2.84 8.23
N GLU A 93 31.92 -4.05 7.79
CA GLU A 93 30.67 -4.70 8.10
C GLU A 93 30.62 -5.03 9.59
N CYS A 94 29.48 -4.71 10.21
CA CYS A 94 29.22 -4.98 11.60
C CYS A 94 28.60 -6.36 11.77
N ARG A 95 29.06 -7.12 12.74
CA ARG A 95 28.51 -8.42 13.08
C ARG A 95 27.28 -8.24 13.97
N GLU A 96 26.19 -8.96 13.64
CA GLU A 96 24.99 -8.97 14.46
C GLU A 96 25.21 -9.72 15.77
N VAL A 97 24.70 -9.17 16.89
CA VAL A 97 24.75 -9.80 18.20
C VAL A 97 23.43 -9.63 18.92
N GLN A 98 23.13 -10.57 19.83
CA GLN A 98 21.92 -10.50 20.63
C GLN A 98 22.00 -9.35 21.65
N PRO A 99 20.92 -8.60 21.89
CA PRO A 99 20.88 -7.50 22.88
C PRO A 99 21.31 -7.94 24.30
N SER A 100 21.06 -9.19 24.68
CA SER A 100 21.50 -9.77 25.96
C SER A 100 23.00 -9.73 26.21
N LYS A 101 23.81 -9.64 25.13
CA LYS A 101 25.28 -9.57 25.22
C LYS A 101 25.83 -8.13 25.27
N LYS A 102 24.96 -7.12 25.31
CA LYS A 102 25.31 -5.69 25.28
C LYS A 102 26.41 -5.34 26.29
N HIS A 103 26.31 -5.78 27.54
CA HIS A 103 27.30 -5.48 28.58
C HIS A 103 28.66 -6.10 28.29
N SER A 104 28.69 -7.35 27.82
CA SER A 104 29.96 -8.03 27.50
C SER A 104 30.68 -7.43 26.30
N ILE A 105 29.93 -6.87 25.36
CA ILE A 105 30.42 -6.27 24.12
C ILE A 105 30.95 -4.85 24.39
N SER A 106 30.30 -4.12 25.32
CA SER A 106 30.68 -2.76 25.70
C SER A 106 31.82 -2.70 26.72
N ASP A 107 32.17 -3.82 27.36
CA ASP A 107 33.24 -3.89 28.35
C ASP A 107 34.59 -4.13 27.64
N PRO A 108 35.53 -3.15 27.66
CA PRO A 108 36.83 -3.28 27.03
C PRO A 108 37.69 -4.44 27.60
N GLY A 109 37.41 -4.89 28.81
CA GLY A 109 38.07 -6.03 29.44
C GLY A 109 37.53 -7.39 29.03
N SER A 110 36.42 -7.43 28.32
CA SER A 110 35.81 -8.66 27.85
C SER A 110 36.50 -9.20 26.59
N ILE A 111 36.63 -10.54 26.51
CA ILE A 111 37.10 -11.21 25.28
C ILE A 111 36.11 -11.04 24.11
N TYR A 112 34.89 -10.59 24.38
CA TYR A 112 33.82 -10.32 23.42
C TYR A 112 33.70 -8.83 23.09
N ALA A 113 34.60 -7.98 23.61
CA ALA A 113 34.55 -6.54 23.37
C ALA A 113 34.54 -6.21 21.88
N ALA A 114 33.63 -5.37 21.47
CA ALA A 114 33.60 -4.84 20.12
C ALA A 114 34.79 -3.87 19.91
N THR A 115 35.41 -3.94 18.75
CA THR A 115 36.51 -3.09 18.35
C THR A 115 36.22 -2.39 17.04
N GLU A 116 37.03 -1.38 16.66
CA GLU A 116 36.92 -0.77 15.33
C GLU A 116 37.14 -1.75 14.18
N MET A 117 37.89 -2.84 14.43
CA MET A 117 38.19 -3.87 13.43
C MET A 117 37.12 -4.96 13.35
N ASP A 118 36.40 -5.18 14.44
CA ASP A 118 35.25 -6.10 14.55
C ASP A 118 34.09 -5.36 15.20
N PRO A 119 33.45 -4.40 14.48
CA PRO A 119 32.30 -3.69 14.99
C PRO A 119 31.09 -4.60 15.04
N VAL A 120 30.19 -4.32 15.97
CA VAL A 120 28.97 -5.11 16.14
C VAL A 120 27.74 -4.22 16.18
N TYR A 121 26.59 -4.81 15.84
CA TYR A 121 25.32 -4.14 16.03
C TYR A 121 24.31 -5.07 16.69
N PHE A 122 23.31 -4.48 17.30
CA PHE A 122 22.13 -5.16 17.83
C PHE A 122 20.89 -4.28 17.67
N ILE A 123 19.73 -4.93 17.68
CA ILE A 123 18.43 -4.25 17.60
C ILE A 123 17.71 -4.41 18.92
N GLU A 124 17.40 -3.30 19.58
CA GLU A 124 16.69 -3.24 20.85
C GLU A 124 15.66 -2.10 20.78
N ASP A 125 14.42 -2.34 21.18
CA ASP A 125 13.35 -1.32 21.25
C ASP A 125 13.14 -0.52 19.93
N ARG A 126 13.27 -1.17 18.79
CA ARG A 126 13.23 -0.56 17.45
C ARG A 126 14.41 0.37 17.15
N TYR A 127 15.47 0.30 17.90
CA TYR A 127 16.72 0.99 17.59
C TYR A 127 17.78 0.00 17.15
N LEU A 128 18.40 0.31 16.01
CA LEU A 128 19.65 -0.28 15.61
C LEU A 128 20.79 0.46 16.31
N THR A 129 21.60 -0.24 17.08
CA THR A 129 22.71 0.34 17.83
C THR A 129 24.02 -0.31 17.39
N VAL A 130 25.02 0.49 17.05
CA VAL A 130 26.35 0.03 16.62
C VAL A 130 27.37 0.29 17.72
N ILE A 131 28.25 -0.68 17.97
CA ILE A 131 29.36 -0.60 18.95
C ILE A 131 30.68 -1.02 18.25
N PRO A 132 31.80 -0.36 18.52
CA PRO A 132 31.95 0.83 19.37
C PRO A 132 31.36 2.08 18.73
N ASP A 133 31.03 3.06 19.57
CA ASP A 133 30.62 4.39 19.11
C ASP A 133 31.73 5.06 18.31
N HIS A 134 31.35 6.02 17.46
CA HIS A 134 32.30 6.77 16.65
C HIS A 134 32.58 8.13 17.29
N SER A 135 33.82 8.60 17.16
CA SER A 135 34.25 9.89 17.76
C SER A 135 33.62 11.13 17.08
N VAL A 136 33.09 10.98 15.86
CA VAL A 136 32.46 12.04 15.05
C VAL A 136 31.03 11.61 14.66
N ASN A 137 30.04 12.47 14.94
CA ASN A 137 28.63 12.12 14.98
C ASN A 137 27.88 12.12 13.64
N SER A 138 28.51 12.21 12.46
CA SER A 138 27.75 12.22 11.21
C SER A 138 28.47 11.52 10.05
N GLY A 139 27.73 10.66 9.34
CA GLY A 139 28.21 9.96 8.16
C GLY A 139 29.18 8.80 8.42
N GLU A 140 29.23 8.31 9.66
CA GLU A 140 30.17 7.28 10.10
C GLU A 140 29.54 5.89 10.20
N PHE A 141 28.23 5.85 10.10
CA PHE A 141 27.43 4.63 10.06
C PHE A 141 26.56 4.61 8.82
N GLU A 142 26.44 3.46 8.21
CA GLU A 142 25.49 3.20 7.14
C GLU A 142 24.89 1.79 7.29
N TYR A 143 23.73 1.58 6.74
CA TYR A 143 23.22 0.22 6.57
C TYR A 143 22.68 0.03 5.15
N LEU A 144 22.76 -1.20 4.68
CA LEU A 144 22.10 -1.65 3.47
C LEU A 144 20.76 -2.24 3.87
N GLY A 145 19.67 -1.67 3.36
CA GLY A 145 18.34 -2.12 3.73
C GLY A 145 17.25 -1.63 2.81
N ILE A 146 16.04 -2.03 3.11
CA ILE A 146 14.82 -1.61 2.41
C ILE A 146 14.01 -0.75 3.36
N VAL A 147 13.61 0.43 2.89
CA VAL A 147 12.67 1.32 3.58
C VAL A 147 11.30 1.12 2.99
N ALA A 148 10.31 0.86 3.84
CA ALA A 148 8.93 0.79 3.39
C ALA A 148 8.25 2.14 3.59
N PRO A 149 7.87 2.85 2.51
CA PRO A 149 7.26 4.16 2.59
C PRO A 149 5.85 4.10 3.19
N ASP A 150 5.38 5.21 3.73
CA ASP A 150 3.98 5.36 4.12
C ASP A 150 3.10 5.83 2.96
N THR A 151 3.66 6.58 2.04
CA THR A 151 3.00 7.05 0.81
C THR A 151 3.99 7.05 -0.36
N LEU A 152 3.47 6.86 -1.58
CA LEU A 152 4.18 7.05 -2.84
C LEU A 152 3.48 8.11 -3.67
N THR A 153 4.22 8.80 -4.53
CA THR A 153 3.66 9.86 -5.36
C THR A 153 3.00 9.29 -6.61
N ALA A 154 1.66 9.27 -6.64
CA ALA A 154 0.90 8.73 -7.76
C ALA A 154 1.02 9.57 -9.07
N SER A 155 1.43 10.84 -8.96
CA SER A 155 1.64 11.74 -10.11
C SER A 155 2.95 11.51 -10.86
N ASP A 156 3.86 10.69 -10.32
CA ASP A 156 5.13 10.40 -10.97
C ASP A 156 4.95 9.67 -12.29
N THR A 157 5.88 9.91 -13.20
CA THR A 157 5.83 9.35 -14.55
C THR A 157 6.31 7.90 -14.57
N TYR A 158 5.52 7.01 -15.18
CA TYR A 158 5.88 5.61 -15.42
C TYR A 158 6.46 5.44 -16.83
N PRO A 159 7.40 4.57 -17.10
CA PRO A 159 8.62 4.24 -16.39
C PRO A 159 9.80 4.99 -17.02
N SER A 160 10.38 5.91 -16.38
CA SER A 160 11.69 6.44 -16.80
C SER A 160 12.85 5.86 -16.00
N GLY A 161 12.61 4.82 -15.21
CA GLY A 161 13.59 4.17 -14.36
C GLY A 161 12.97 3.66 -13.06
N PRO A 162 13.80 3.16 -12.15
CA PRO A 162 13.32 2.84 -10.81
C PRO A 162 12.71 4.09 -10.16
N ILE A 163 11.62 3.93 -9.41
CA ILE A 163 11.13 5.01 -8.56
C ILE A 163 12.22 5.27 -7.52
N THR A 164 12.78 6.47 -7.55
CA THR A 164 13.66 6.96 -6.50
C THR A 164 12.92 8.09 -5.82
N ASP A 165 12.21 7.79 -4.73
CA ASP A 165 11.63 8.80 -3.86
C ASP A 165 12.42 8.80 -2.54
N GLY A 166 13.33 9.76 -2.41
CA GLY A 166 14.21 9.86 -1.25
C GLY A 166 15.06 8.60 -1.02
N ASP A 167 14.72 7.85 0.02
CA ASP A 167 15.42 6.64 0.46
C ASP A 167 14.78 5.33 -0.05
N ILE A 168 14.04 5.36 -1.18
CA ILE A 168 13.34 4.20 -1.72
C ILE A 168 13.77 3.92 -3.15
N ILE A 169 14.06 2.66 -3.44
CA ILE A 169 14.28 2.17 -4.80
C ILE A 169 13.26 1.08 -5.10
N ILE A 170 12.51 1.29 -6.19
CA ILE A 170 11.62 0.27 -6.73
C ILE A 170 12.16 -0.14 -8.10
N PRO A 171 12.60 -1.38 -8.28
CA PRO A 171 13.03 -1.86 -9.59
C PRO A 171 11.91 -1.74 -10.61
N GLN A 172 12.24 -1.36 -11.85
CA GLN A 172 11.29 -1.10 -12.91
C GLN A 172 10.33 -2.28 -13.15
N ASP A 173 10.83 -3.51 -13.06
CA ASP A 173 10.05 -4.73 -13.29
C ASP A 173 8.91 -4.90 -12.26
N PHE A 174 9.06 -4.29 -11.08
CA PHE A 174 8.06 -4.38 -10.01
C PHE A 174 7.09 -3.22 -9.96
N CYS A 175 7.34 -2.13 -10.71
CA CYS A 175 6.47 -0.96 -10.73
C CYS A 175 5.05 -1.30 -11.19
N ILE A 176 4.89 -2.22 -12.14
CA ILE A 176 3.57 -2.63 -12.64
C ILE A 176 2.75 -3.33 -11.55
N TYR A 177 3.38 -4.11 -10.68
CA TYR A 177 2.67 -4.83 -9.61
C TYR A 177 2.16 -3.90 -8.52
N ILE A 178 2.86 -2.78 -8.26
CA ILE A 178 2.37 -1.71 -7.39
C ILE A 178 1.09 -1.08 -7.98
N VAL A 179 1.09 -0.81 -9.30
CA VAL A 179 -0.09 -0.30 -10.01
C VAL A 179 -1.25 -1.29 -9.93
N LEU A 180 -0.99 -2.58 -10.14
CA LEU A 180 -2.01 -3.64 -10.05
C LEU A 180 -2.60 -3.72 -8.64
N TYR A 181 -1.75 -3.68 -7.60
CA TYR A 181 -2.21 -3.68 -6.21
C TYR A 181 -3.11 -2.48 -5.90
N ALA A 182 -2.68 -1.27 -6.27
CA ALA A 182 -3.49 -0.07 -6.07
C ALA A 182 -4.83 -0.15 -6.84
N ALA A 183 -4.82 -0.63 -8.10
CA ALA A 183 -6.03 -0.83 -8.88
C ALA A 183 -6.99 -1.86 -8.24
N ILE A 184 -6.47 -2.95 -7.67
CA ILE A 184 -7.24 -3.94 -6.91
C ILE A 184 -7.93 -3.27 -5.72
N LYS A 185 -7.20 -2.47 -4.94
CA LYS A 185 -7.75 -1.76 -3.77
C LYS A 185 -8.85 -0.77 -4.15
N LEU A 186 -8.68 -0.06 -5.27
CA LEU A 186 -9.72 0.85 -5.75
C LEU A 186 -11.00 0.11 -6.14
N ILE A 187 -10.90 -1.03 -6.82
CA ILE A 187 -12.08 -1.84 -7.17
C ILE A 187 -12.74 -2.41 -5.92
N GLU A 188 -11.98 -2.85 -4.91
CA GLU A 188 -12.53 -3.29 -3.62
C GLU A 188 -13.34 -2.17 -2.95
N ILE A 189 -12.83 -0.93 -2.96
CA ILE A 189 -13.56 0.24 -2.43
C ILE A 189 -14.84 0.51 -3.23
N LYS A 190 -14.77 0.43 -4.58
CA LYS A 190 -15.97 0.62 -5.43
C LYS A 190 -17.03 -0.43 -5.12
N LEU A 191 -16.65 -1.70 -5.05
CA LEU A 191 -17.57 -2.80 -4.72
C LEU A 191 -18.19 -2.64 -3.33
N SER A 192 -17.42 -2.20 -2.33
CA SER A 192 -17.93 -1.88 -1.00
C SER A 192 -18.99 -0.78 -1.06
N LYS A 193 -18.69 0.34 -1.74
CA LYS A 193 -19.66 1.45 -1.91
C LYS A 193 -20.93 1.01 -2.68
N MET A 194 -20.79 0.13 -3.66
CA MET A 194 -21.94 -0.41 -4.36
C MET A 194 -22.81 -1.25 -3.42
N ASN A 195 -22.23 -2.09 -2.56
CA ASN A 195 -22.97 -2.85 -1.57
C ASN A 195 -23.68 -1.96 -0.53
N ASP A 196 -22.99 -0.91 -0.06
CA ASP A 196 -23.59 0.06 0.88
C ASP A 196 -24.77 0.79 0.21
N GLY A 197 -24.64 1.14 -1.08
CA GLY A 197 -25.73 1.73 -1.86
C GLY A 197 -26.93 0.79 -2.05
N LEU A 198 -26.70 -0.52 -2.18
CA LEU A 198 -27.77 -1.51 -2.29
C LEU A 198 -28.54 -1.63 -0.96
N SER A 199 -27.85 -1.59 0.18
CA SER A 199 -28.48 -1.60 1.51
C SER A 199 -29.47 -0.45 1.66
N THR A 200 -29.09 0.76 1.25
CA THR A 200 -30.00 1.92 1.31
C THR A 200 -31.19 1.87 0.35
N MET A 201 -31.12 1.07 -0.71
CA MET A 201 -32.26 0.82 -1.61
C MET A 201 -33.28 -0.18 -1.03
N ILE A 202 -32.85 -1.03 -0.10
CA ILE A 202 -33.64 -2.12 0.46
C ILE A 202 -34.13 -1.78 1.88
N ASP A 203 -33.60 -0.79 2.55
CA ASP A 203 -33.93 -0.44 3.93
C ASP A 203 -35.41 0.02 4.03
N GLU A 204 -36.23 -0.81 4.69
CA GLU A 204 -37.68 -0.62 4.86
C GLU A 204 -38.04 0.36 6.00
N ASP A 205 -37.08 0.91 6.74
CA ASP A 205 -37.32 1.66 7.99
C ASP A 205 -37.61 3.15 7.82
N ASP A 206 -37.54 3.73 6.62
CA ASP A 206 -37.96 5.13 6.40
C ASP A 206 -39.49 5.16 6.11
N ALA A 207 -40.26 5.53 7.10
CA ALA A 207 -41.72 5.72 6.98
C ALA A 207 -42.06 6.63 5.79
N PRO A 208 -43.06 6.29 4.94
CA PRO A 208 -43.38 7.06 3.75
C PRO A 208 -43.79 8.47 4.12
N VAL A 209 -42.96 9.46 3.74
CA VAL A 209 -43.36 10.87 3.82
C VAL A 209 -44.27 11.13 2.63
N ALA A 210 -45.58 11.34 2.91
CA ALA A 210 -46.53 11.73 1.89
C ALA A 210 -45.97 12.91 1.06
N PRO A 211 -46.01 12.84 -0.28
CA PRO A 211 -45.51 13.93 -1.11
C PRO A 211 -46.38 15.15 -0.88
N THR A 212 -45.85 16.17 -0.26
CA THR A 212 -46.47 17.47 -0.19
C THR A 212 -46.44 18.11 -1.58
N LEU A 213 -47.57 18.50 -2.09
CA LEU A 213 -47.80 19.10 -3.42
C LEU A 213 -47.08 20.42 -3.66
N ALA A 214 -46.21 20.86 -2.78
CA ALA A 214 -45.41 22.08 -2.86
C ALA A 214 -43.96 21.80 -2.60
N GLY A 215 -43.24 21.48 -3.65
CA GLY A 215 -41.77 21.35 -3.64
C GLY A 215 -41.32 19.96 -4.07
N VAL A 216 -40.60 19.94 -5.16
CA VAL A 216 -39.93 18.80 -5.73
C VAL A 216 -38.89 18.25 -4.74
N GLY A 217 -39.40 17.51 -3.74
CA GLY A 217 -38.56 16.61 -2.94
C GLY A 217 -38.48 15.29 -3.68
N SER A 218 -37.30 14.86 -4.09
CA SER A 218 -37.09 13.54 -4.65
C SER A 218 -37.70 12.49 -3.73
N PRO A 219 -38.56 11.58 -4.21
CA PRO A 219 -39.08 10.48 -3.41
C PRO A 219 -37.86 9.65 -2.95
N LYS A 220 -37.75 9.47 -1.66
CA LYS A 220 -36.72 8.61 -1.06
C LYS A 220 -37.17 7.16 -1.38
N GLY A 221 -36.31 6.42 -2.07
CA GLY A 221 -36.50 5.01 -2.36
C GLY A 221 -37.48 4.71 -3.51
N GLY A 222 -37.02 4.08 -4.57
CA GLY A 222 -37.82 3.76 -5.75
C GLY A 222 -39.04 2.87 -5.43
N TRP A 223 -38.94 1.98 -4.45
CA TRP A 223 -40.02 1.10 -3.99
C TRP A 223 -41.11 1.82 -3.23
N GLU A 224 -40.82 2.86 -2.46
CA GLU A 224 -41.81 3.68 -1.79
C GLU A 224 -42.69 4.43 -2.80
N THR A 225 -42.09 4.91 -3.89
CA THR A 225 -42.83 5.52 -4.99
C THR A 225 -43.77 4.57 -5.66
N VAL A 226 -43.43 3.30 -5.84
CA VAL A 226 -44.28 2.27 -6.38
C VAL A 226 -45.46 2.01 -5.42
N ARG A 227 -45.19 1.87 -4.10
CA ARG A 227 -46.23 1.69 -3.08
C ARG A 227 -47.21 2.87 -3.05
N TYR A 228 -46.68 4.10 -3.16
CA TYR A 228 -47.50 5.32 -3.21
C TYR A 228 -48.48 5.30 -4.39
N TYR A 229 -48.00 4.99 -5.61
CA TYR A 229 -48.88 4.91 -6.78
C TYR A 229 -49.94 3.77 -6.67
N ILE A 230 -49.64 2.70 -5.98
CA ILE A 230 -50.58 1.60 -5.79
C ILE A 230 -51.63 1.92 -4.73
N HIS A 231 -51.22 2.52 -3.58
CA HIS A 231 -52.10 2.63 -2.41
C HIS A 231 -52.76 4.02 -2.26
N ASP A 232 -52.07 5.08 -2.67
CA ASP A 232 -52.55 6.44 -2.42
C ASP A 232 -53.15 7.09 -3.69
N GLU A 233 -52.56 6.85 -4.86
CA GLU A 233 -53.08 7.39 -6.13
C GLU A 233 -53.93 6.39 -6.91
N GLU A 234 -53.92 5.11 -6.56
CA GLU A 234 -54.63 4.04 -7.26
C GLU A 234 -54.34 4.02 -8.78
N ASP A 235 -53.09 4.40 -9.18
CA ASP A 235 -52.65 4.45 -10.58
C ASP A 235 -51.74 3.28 -10.92
N PRO A 236 -52.28 2.16 -11.45
CA PRO A 236 -51.53 0.97 -11.75
C PRO A 236 -50.58 1.15 -12.96
N GLU A 237 -50.81 2.12 -13.84
CA GLU A 237 -49.98 2.34 -15.01
C GLU A 237 -48.67 3.04 -14.59
N LEU A 238 -48.75 4.07 -13.75
CA LEU A 238 -47.57 4.73 -13.17
C LEU A 238 -46.78 3.79 -12.26
N ALA A 239 -47.43 3.00 -11.45
CA ALA A 239 -46.79 1.99 -10.63
C ALA A 239 -46.03 0.97 -11.49
N GLY A 240 -46.65 0.51 -12.58
CA GLY A 240 -46.02 -0.42 -13.53
C GLY A 240 -44.79 0.18 -14.24
N ALA A 241 -44.90 1.43 -14.68
CA ALA A 241 -43.78 2.13 -15.33
C ALA A 241 -42.59 2.31 -14.35
N LYS A 242 -42.88 2.70 -13.10
CA LYS A 242 -41.82 2.86 -12.08
C LYS A 242 -41.16 1.53 -11.70
N LEU A 243 -41.93 0.45 -11.62
CA LEU A 243 -41.43 -0.89 -11.37
C LEU A 243 -40.46 -1.35 -12.49
N GLN A 244 -40.79 -1.05 -13.76
CA GLN A 244 -39.91 -1.35 -14.89
C GLN A 244 -38.60 -0.56 -14.82
N GLU A 245 -38.69 0.72 -14.47
CA GLU A 245 -37.50 1.58 -14.28
C GLU A 245 -36.57 0.99 -13.18
N LEU A 246 -37.14 0.66 -12.01
CA LEU A 246 -36.38 0.07 -10.90
C LEU A 246 -35.76 -1.29 -11.28
N THR A 247 -36.50 -2.10 -12.05
CA THR A 247 -35.95 -3.38 -12.51
C THR A 247 -34.78 -3.17 -13.48
N ALA A 248 -34.88 -2.20 -14.37
CA ALA A 248 -33.80 -1.86 -15.28
C ALA A 248 -32.54 -1.31 -14.53
N GLU A 249 -32.76 -0.44 -13.54
CA GLU A 249 -31.66 0.06 -12.66
C GLU A 249 -30.99 -1.08 -11.89
N GLN A 250 -31.75 -2.00 -11.32
CA GLN A 250 -31.24 -3.18 -10.62
C GLN A 250 -30.44 -4.10 -11.56
N GLN A 251 -30.92 -4.30 -12.80
CA GLN A 251 -30.19 -5.08 -13.80
C GLN A 251 -28.87 -4.40 -14.18
N GLN A 252 -28.89 -3.09 -14.41
CA GLN A 252 -27.67 -2.32 -14.71
C GLN A 252 -26.66 -2.40 -13.56
N TRP A 253 -27.12 -2.23 -12.33
CA TRP A 253 -26.28 -2.36 -11.13
C TRP A 253 -25.65 -3.76 -11.04
N THR A 254 -26.45 -4.82 -11.29
CA THR A 254 -25.96 -6.20 -11.23
C THR A 254 -24.87 -6.45 -12.27
N LEU A 255 -25.06 -5.95 -13.49
CA LEU A 255 -24.07 -6.07 -14.57
C LEU A 255 -22.78 -5.31 -14.24
N GLU A 256 -22.88 -4.08 -13.72
CA GLU A 256 -21.72 -3.30 -13.29
C GLU A 256 -20.97 -3.99 -12.15
N TYR A 257 -21.69 -4.53 -11.16
CA TYR A 257 -21.09 -5.27 -10.04
C TYR A 257 -20.35 -6.53 -10.51
N GLN A 258 -20.96 -7.32 -11.38
CA GLN A 258 -20.34 -8.51 -11.97
C GLN A 258 -19.08 -8.16 -12.76
N TRP A 259 -19.12 -7.10 -13.55
CA TRP A 259 -17.97 -6.63 -14.33
C TRP A 259 -16.79 -6.25 -13.42
N TYR A 260 -17.04 -5.52 -12.32
CA TYR A 260 -15.99 -5.19 -11.36
C TYR A 260 -15.46 -6.44 -10.63
N GLN A 261 -16.29 -7.39 -10.32
CA GLN A 261 -15.85 -8.66 -9.71
C GLN A 261 -14.94 -9.46 -10.64
N GLU A 262 -15.32 -9.63 -11.91
CA GLU A 262 -14.50 -10.33 -12.91
C GLU A 262 -13.16 -9.61 -13.11
N LYS A 263 -13.20 -8.28 -13.21
CA LYS A 263 -12.00 -7.47 -13.33
C LYS A 263 -11.07 -7.61 -12.12
N LEU A 264 -11.64 -7.62 -10.91
CA LEU A 264 -10.90 -7.83 -9.66
C LEU A 264 -10.19 -9.19 -9.66
N GLN A 265 -10.88 -10.25 -10.05
CA GLN A 265 -10.31 -11.60 -10.11
C GLN A 265 -9.15 -11.66 -11.13
N ARG A 266 -9.33 -11.06 -12.29
CA ARG A 266 -8.29 -10.97 -13.31
C ARG A 266 -7.04 -10.22 -12.80
N LEU A 267 -7.22 -9.04 -12.20
CA LEU A 267 -6.10 -8.25 -11.68
C LEU A 267 -5.38 -8.98 -10.53
N ARG A 268 -6.11 -9.69 -9.67
CA ARG A 268 -5.50 -10.53 -8.62
C ARG A 268 -4.67 -11.68 -9.23
N SER A 269 -5.13 -12.29 -10.30
CA SER A 269 -4.38 -13.33 -11.01
C SER A 269 -3.09 -12.75 -11.62
N GLU A 270 -3.19 -11.62 -12.36
CA GLU A 270 -2.03 -10.91 -12.92
C GLU A 270 -1.02 -10.51 -11.82
N TYR A 271 -1.51 -10.05 -10.67
CA TYR A 271 -0.67 -9.65 -9.53
C TYR A 271 0.07 -10.82 -8.90
N MET A 272 -0.53 -11.99 -8.82
CA MET A 272 0.04 -13.18 -8.17
C MET A 272 0.98 -13.98 -9.08
N GLU A 273 0.94 -13.78 -10.39
CA GLU A 273 1.69 -14.54 -11.37
C GLU A 273 3.21 -14.63 -11.10
N PRO A 274 3.93 -13.51 -10.81
CA PRO A 274 5.37 -13.55 -10.59
C PRO A 274 5.76 -14.31 -9.32
N PHE A 275 4.90 -14.29 -8.29
CA PHE A 275 5.18 -14.94 -7.02
C PHE A 275 4.90 -16.46 -7.08
N ALA A 276 3.97 -16.88 -7.94
CA ALA A 276 3.68 -18.31 -8.15
C ALA A 276 4.82 -19.05 -8.89
N SER A 277 5.46 -18.39 -9.87
CA SER A 277 6.58 -18.96 -10.62
C SER A 277 7.85 -19.12 -9.76
N ALA A 278 8.08 -18.20 -8.82
CA ALA A 278 9.22 -18.28 -7.90
C ALA A 278 9.13 -19.49 -6.95
N ALA A 279 7.94 -19.77 -6.42
CA ALA A 279 7.72 -20.94 -5.57
C ALA A 279 7.89 -22.29 -6.29
N ALA A 280 7.65 -22.34 -7.61
CA ALA A 280 7.81 -23.56 -8.40
C ALA A 280 9.28 -23.88 -8.74
N SER A 281 10.17 -22.89 -8.76
CA SER A 281 11.60 -23.05 -9.08
C SER A 281 12.45 -23.57 -7.91
N GLU A 282 11.98 -23.44 -6.67
CA GLU A 282 12.67 -23.95 -5.48
C GLU A 282 12.34 -25.42 -5.15
N GLY A 283 11.33 -26.01 -5.82
CA GLY A 283 10.91 -27.40 -5.62
C GLY A 283 11.44 -28.40 -6.68
N ALA A 284 12.27 -27.96 -7.61
CA ALA A 284 12.92 -28.77 -8.63
C ALA A 284 14.44 -28.77 -8.43
#